data_4728c8b0c2ae8cb1d630c52f8319d01b
#
_entry.id   4728c8b0c2ae8cb1d630c52f8319d01b
#
_cell.length_a   1.000
_cell.length_b   1.000
_cell.length_c   1.000
_cell.angle_alpha   90.00
_cell.angle_beta   90.00
_cell.angle_gamma   90.00
#
_symmetry.space_group_name_H-M   'P 1'
#
loop_
_entity.id
_entity.type
_entity.pdbx_description
1 polymer ?
#
loop_
_entity_poly.entity_id
_entity_poly.type
_entity_poly.pdbx_seq_one_letter_code
_entity_poly.pdbx_strand_id
1 'polypeptide(L)'
;MTVPGAWYLGLAALLFSIGAVGLLVRRNVLVMFMCVELMLNAVNLTFVTFARMLNDIGGQVVVFFVLAVAAAEVVVGLGIIVAIFRRRAEATADDISMLKG
;
A
#
# COMPACT_ATOMS: atom_id res chain seq x y z
N MET A 1 17.21 13.36 21.09
CA MET A 1 16.01 12.88 21.79
C MET A 1 15.42 11.73 21.03
N THR A 2 15.24 10.61 21.67
CA THR A 2 14.73 9.40 21.01
C THR A 2 13.31 9.13 21.46
N VAL A 3 12.44 8.88 20.47
CA VAL A 3 11.07 8.50 20.75
C VAL A 3 11.05 7.02 21.14
N PRO A 4 10.32 6.63 22.18
CA PRO A 4 10.24 5.21 22.55
C PRO A 4 9.67 4.36 21.42
N GLY A 5 10.17 3.12 21.30
CA GLY A 5 9.68 2.18 20.27
C GLY A 5 8.18 1.93 20.34
N ALA A 6 7.61 1.98 21.54
CA ALA A 6 6.17 1.80 21.72
C ALA A 6 5.34 2.83 20.94
N TRP A 7 5.83 4.05 20.78
CA TRP A 7 5.16 5.08 20.01
C TRP A 7 5.10 4.73 18.51
N TYR A 8 6.20 4.19 17.99
CA TYR A 8 6.24 3.75 16.60
C TYR A 8 5.32 2.56 16.37
N LEU A 9 5.27 1.63 17.31
CA LEU A 9 4.37 0.48 17.21
C LEU A 9 2.91 0.92 17.31
N GLY A 10 2.62 1.88 18.18
CA GLY A 10 1.29 2.48 18.26
C GLY A 10 0.87 3.14 16.96
N LEU A 11 1.78 3.89 16.33
CA LEU A 11 1.53 4.50 15.03
C LEU A 11 1.28 3.43 13.96
N ALA A 12 2.08 2.38 13.95
CA ALA A 12 1.90 1.27 13.01
C ALA A 12 0.53 0.61 13.19
N ALA A 13 0.12 0.37 14.42
CA ALA A 13 -1.19 -0.21 14.71
C ALA A 13 -2.32 0.70 14.24
N LEU A 14 -2.18 2.01 14.44
CA LEU A 14 -3.16 2.98 13.97
C LEU A 14 -3.26 3.00 12.45
N LEU A 15 -2.13 3.04 11.75
CA LEU A 15 -2.08 3.05 10.30
C LEU A 15 -2.68 1.77 9.71
N PHE A 16 -2.33 0.64 10.29
CA PHE A 16 -2.88 -0.65 9.85
C PHE A 16 -4.40 -0.68 10.02
N SER A 17 -4.88 -0.21 11.17
CA SER A 17 -6.32 -0.17 11.48
C SER A 17 -7.06 0.74 10.49
N ILE A 18 -6.52 1.91 10.19
CA ILE A 18 -7.11 2.83 9.22
C ILE A 18 -7.19 2.17 7.84
N GLY A 19 -6.11 1.54 7.41
CA GLY A 19 -6.08 0.83 6.13
C GLY A 19 -7.09 -0.29 6.07
N ALA A 20 -7.17 -1.10 7.13
CA ALA A 20 -8.10 -2.22 7.20
C ALA A 20 -9.55 -1.76 7.16
N VAL A 21 -9.90 -0.73 7.92
CA VAL A 21 -11.26 -0.16 7.91
C VAL A 21 -11.59 0.39 6.53
N GLY A 22 -10.68 1.14 5.93
CA GLY A 22 -10.87 1.68 4.59
C GLY A 22 -11.09 0.59 3.55
N LEU A 23 -10.34 -0.50 3.65
CA LEU A 23 -10.47 -1.64 2.74
C LEU A 23 -11.85 -2.29 2.85
N LEU A 24 -12.39 -2.40 4.06
CA LEU A 24 -13.69 -3.02 4.29
C LEU A 24 -14.86 -2.10 3.90
N VAL A 25 -14.67 -0.79 3.96
CA VAL A 25 -15.75 0.18 3.74
C VAL A 25 -15.83 0.64 2.30
N ARG A 26 -14.70 0.83 1.64
CA ARG A 26 -14.65 1.38 0.28
C ARG A 26 -14.62 0.30 -0.78
N ARG A 27 -15.30 0.55 -1.90
CA ARG A 27 -15.37 -0.40 -3.03
C ARG A 27 -14.56 0.05 -4.25
N ASN A 28 -14.05 1.28 -4.23
CA ASN A 28 -13.23 1.78 -5.32
C ASN A 28 -11.89 1.05 -5.34
N VAL A 29 -11.51 0.50 -6.49
CA VAL A 29 -10.30 -0.30 -6.64
C VAL A 29 -9.05 0.49 -6.26
N LEU A 30 -8.98 1.76 -6.67
CA LEU A 30 -7.84 2.62 -6.37
C LEU A 30 -7.72 2.86 -4.86
N VAL A 31 -8.85 3.14 -4.20
CA VAL A 31 -8.87 3.35 -2.75
C VAL A 31 -8.50 2.07 -2.01
N MET A 32 -9.00 0.92 -2.47
CA MET A 32 -8.62 -0.39 -1.90
C MET A 32 -7.12 -0.63 -2.01
N PHE A 33 -6.54 -0.33 -3.16
CA PHE A 33 -5.09 -0.44 -3.36
C PHE A 33 -4.33 0.45 -2.39
N MET A 34 -4.76 1.70 -2.22
CA MET A 34 -4.13 2.63 -1.29
C MET A 34 -4.23 2.14 0.15
N CYS A 35 -5.36 1.55 0.53
CA CYS A 35 -5.55 0.99 1.87
C CYS A 35 -4.60 -0.18 2.12
N VAL A 36 -4.44 -1.07 1.15
CA VAL A 36 -3.49 -2.19 1.25
C VAL A 36 -2.06 -1.66 1.38
N GLU A 37 -1.70 -0.64 0.61
CA GLU A 37 -0.38 -0.03 0.70
C GLU A 37 -0.14 0.59 2.07
N LEU A 38 -1.14 1.23 2.65
CA LEU A 38 -1.06 1.78 4.00
C LEU A 38 -0.82 0.68 5.03
N MET A 39 -1.51 -0.45 4.89
CA MET A 39 -1.33 -1.60 5.77
C MET A 39 0.08 -2.18 5.64
N LEU A 40 0.60 -2.28 4.42
CA LEU A 40 1.96 -2.77 4.19
C LEU A 40 3.00 -1.82 4.79
N ASN A 41 2.79 -0.52 4.67
CA ASN A 41 3.67 0.47 5.30
C ASN A 41 3.65 0.33 6.82
N ALA A 42 2.50 0.05 7.41
CA ALA A 42 2.40 -0.18 8.85
C ALA A 42 3.20 -1.42 9.28
N VAL A 43 3.14 -2.49 8.49
CA VAL A 43 3.93 -3.70 8.74
C VAL A 43 5.43 -3.39 8.65
N ASN A 44 5.84 -2.64 7.63
CA ASN A 44 7.24 -2.25 7.45
C ASN A 44 7.73 -1.39 8.61
N LEU A 45 6.90 -0.45 9.07
CA LEU A 45 7.23 0.37 10.24
C LEU A 45 7.43 -0.50 11.48
N THR A 46 6.61 -1.54 11.64
CA THR A 46 6.74 -2.49 12.73
C THR A 46 8.10 -3.21 12.66
N PHE A 47 8.46 -3.71 11.47
CA PHE A 47 9.75 -4.39 11.30
C PHE A 47 10.93 -3.47 11.58
N VAL A 48 10.89 -2.26 11.06
CA VAL A 48 11.97 -1.28 11.31
C VAL A 48 12.10 -1.00 12.81
N THR A 49 10.97 -0.83 13.48
CA THR A 49 10.96 -0.54 14.92
C THR A 49 11.58 -1.69 15.72
N PHE A 50 11.18 -2.94 15.44
CA PHE A 50 11.75 -4.07 16.15
C PHE A 50 13.23 -4.26 15.83
N ALA A 51 13.64 -4.10 14.57
CA ALA A 51 15.04 -4.21 14.19
C ALA A 51 15.89 -3.19 14.94
N ARG A 52 15.37 -1.97 15.09
CA ARG A 52 16.06 -0.91 15.81
C ARG A 52 16.10 -1.17 17.31
N MET A 53 14.98 -1.63 17.89
CA MET A 53 14.90 -1.93 19.32
C MET A 53 15.85 -3.06 19.71
N LEU A 54 15.99 -4.06 18.84
CA LEU A 54 16.89 -5.19 19.06
C LEU A 54 18.32 -4.89 18.64
N ASN A 55 18.56 -3.70 18.08
CA ASN A 55 19.86 -3.27 17.57
C ASN A 55 20.44 -4.28 16.58
N ASP A 56 19.61 -4.78 15.71
CA ASP A 56 19.98 -5.81 14.73
C ASP A 56 20.15 -5.20 13.35
N ILE A 57 21.42 -5.03 12.95
CA ILE A 57 21.77 -4.47 11.64
C ILE A 57 21.29 -5.39 10.52
N GLY A 58 21.40 -6.71 10.70
CA GLY A 58 20.91 -7.69 9.73
C GLY A 58 19.43 -7.54 9.47
N GLY A 59 18.63 -7.35 10.55
CA GLY A 59 17.21 -7.10 10.42
C GLY A 59 16.91 -5.82 9.69
N GLN A 60 17.70 -4.76 9.89
CA GLN A 60 17.53 -3.50 9.19
C GLN A 60 17.81 -3.63 7.69
N VAL A 61 18.81 -4.44 7.32
CA VAL A 61 19.09 -4.72 5.90
C VAL A 61 17.94 -5.46 5.24
N VAL A 62 17.36 -6.46 5.92
CA VAL A 62 16.20 -7.20 5.41
C VAL A 62 15.03 -6.24 5.20
N VAL A 63 14.76 -5.34 6.15
CA VAL A 63 13.70 -4.35 6.02
C VAL A 63 13.93 -3.45 4.81
N PHE A 64 15.18 -3.04 4.56
CA PHE A 64 15.51 -2.24 3.39
C PHE A 64 15.11 -2.95 2.10
N PHE A 65 15.42 -4.25 1.97
CA PHE A 65 14.99 -5.03 0.82
C PHE A 65 13.49 -5.16 0.71
N VAL A 66 12.81 -5.37 1.84
CA VAL A 66 11.34 -5.44 1.85
C VAL A 66 10.72 -4.13 1.37
N LEU A 67 11.29 -2.99 1.78
CA LEU A 67 10.82 -1.68 1.32
C LEU A 67 11.03 -1.51 -0.19
N ALA A 68 12.16 -1.97 -0.72
CA ALA A 68 12.43 -1.91 -2.15
C ALA A 68 11.41 -2.73 -2.94
N VAL A 69 11.10 -3.94 -2.47
CA VAL A 69 10.07 -4.79 -3.08
C VAL A 69 8.69 -4.14 -2.99
N ALA A 70 8.37 -3.57 -1.84
CA ALA A 70 7.08 -2.88 -1.65
C ALA A 70 6.94 -1.70 -2.62
N ALA A 71 8.00 -0.92 -2.81
CA ALA A 71 7.98 0.19 -3.76
C ALA A 71 7.77 -0.31 -5.20
N ALA A 72 8.42 -1.41 -5.57
CA ALA A 72 8.22 -2.03 -6.89
C ALA A 72 6.79 -2.51 -7.07
N GLU A 73 6.19 -3.09 -6.04
CA GLU A 73 4.79 -3.53 -6.07
C GLU A 73 3.83 -2.37 -6.29
N VAL A 74 4.10 -1.21 -5.67
CA VAL A 74 3.28 -0.01 -5.87
C VAL A 74 3.31 0.40 -7.34
N VAL A 75 4.48 0.45 -7.95
CA VAL A 75 4.62 0.85 -9.36
C VAL A 75 3.87 -0.11 -10.26
N VAL A 76 4.07 -1.41 -10.07
CA VAL A 76 3.42 -2.44 -10.87
C VAL A 76 1.90 -2.42 -10.65
N GLY A 77 1.47 -2.32 -9.40
CA GLY A 77 0.05 -2.28 -9.06
C GLY A 77 -0.66 -1.08 -9.65
N LEU A 78 -0.04 0.10 -9.57
CA LEU A 78 -0.60 1.31 -10.19
C LEU A 78 -0.65 1.16 -11.71
N GLY A 79 0.37 0.57 -12.33
CA GLY A 79 0.38 0.31 -13.75
C GLY A 79 -0.78 -0.58 -14.18
N ILE A 80 -1.04 -1.63 -13.43
CA ILE A 80 -2.16 -2.55 -13.69
C ILE A 80 -3.50 -1.82 -13.55
N ILE A 81 -3.66 -1.03 -12.50
CA ILE A 81 -4.91 -0.28 -12.25
C ILE A 81 -5.16 0.72 -13.38
N VAL A 82 -4.13 1.45 -13.80
CA VAL A 82 -4.24 2.39 -14.91
C VAL A 82 -4.63 1.66 -16.19
N ALA A 83 -4.02 0.52 -16.46
CA ALA A 83 -4.34 -0.29 -17.64
C ALA A 83 -5.81 -0.74 -17.63
N ILE A 84 -6.31 -1.16 -16.46
CA ILE A 84 -7.72 -1.59 -16.31
C ILE A 84 -8.65 -0.41 -16.57
N PHE A 85 -8.36 0.76 -16.00
CA PHE A 85 -9.20 1.94 -16.20
C PHE A 85 -9.20 2.40 -17.66
N ARG A 86 -8.05 2.32 -18.33
CA ARG A 86 -7.96 2.63 -19.75
C ARG A 86 -8.83 1.70 -20.60
N ARG A 87 -8.78 0.43 -20.32
CA ARG A 87 -9.61 -0.56 -21.03
C ARG A 87 -11.09 -0.30 -20.85
N ARG A 88 -11.49 0.06 -19.63
CA ARG A 88 -12.87 0.40 -19.34
C ARG A 88 -13.32 1.64 -20.09
N ALA A 89 -12.50 2.65 -20.15
CA ALA A 89 -12.80 3.87 -20.88
C ALA A 89 -12.93 3.60 -22.38
N GLU A 90 -12.03 2.80 -22.94
CA GLU A 90 -12.09 2.41 -24.34
C GLU A 90 -13.36 1.59 -24.66
N ALA A 91 -13.68 0.62 -23.80
CA ALA A 91 -14.87 -0.20 -23.99
C ALA A 91 -16.14 0.66 -23.93
N THR A 92 -16.22 1.62 -23.02
CA THR A 92 -17.35 2.53 -22.90
C THR A 92 -17.47 3.41 -24.15
N ALA A 93 -16.36 3.92 -24.66
CA ALA A 93 -16.33 4.74 -25.86
C ALA A 93 -16.80 3.94 -27.07
N ASP A 94 -16.36 2.69 -27.20
CA ASP A 94 -16.79 1.79 -28.27
C ASP A 94 -18.29 1.51 -28.20
N ASP A 95 -18.82 1.28 -27.00
CA ASP A 95 -20.26 1.06 -26.79
C ASP A 95 -21.07 2.28 -27.23
N ILE A 96 -20.62 3.46 -26.89
CA ILE A 96 -21.28 4.71 -27.28
C ILE A 96 -21.23 4.87 -28.81
N SER A 97 -20.11 4.56 -29.42
CA SER A 97 -19.94 4.64 -30.87
C SER A 97 -20.90 3.69 -31.60
N MET A 98 -21.06 2.48 -31.08
CA MET A 98 -22.01 1.49 -31.65
C MET A 98 -23.44 1.98 -31.56
N LEU A 99 -23.82 2.64 -30.48
CA LEU A 99 -25.15 3.21 -30.31
C LEU A 99 -25.43 4.36 -31.26
N LYS A 100 -24.40 5.11 -31.64
CA LYS A 100 -24.54 6.21 -32.60
C LYS A 100 -24.66 5.72 -34.04
N GLY A 101 -24.21 4.54 -34.27
CA GLY A 101 -24.21 4.02 -35.56
C GLY A 101 -24.05 3.54 -36.47
#